data_b235dd4f15c07ae7dc26ef65dcb85cfa
#
_entry.id   b235dd4f15c07ae7dc26ef65dcb85cfa
#
_cell.length_a   1.000
_cell.length_b   1.000
_cell.length_c   1.000
_cell.angle_alpha   90.00
_cell.angle_beta   90.00
_cell.angle_gamma   90.00
#
_symmetry.space_group_name_H-M   'P 1'
#
loop_
_entity.id
_entity.type
_entity.pdbx_description
1 polymer ?
#
loop_
_entity_poly.entity_id
_entity_poly.type
_entity_poly.pdbx_seq_one_letter_code
_entity_poly.pdbx_strand_id
1 'polypeptide(L)' 'MDSELAGLEEKLGQLVQRLNTLRAENSELRQQLAARTDENARLAEKLVAARTRIEALLKQIPETET' A
#
# COMPACT_ATOMS: atom_id res chain seq x y z
N MET A 1 31.99 8.49 36.35
CA MET A 1 32.35 7.90 35.07
C MET A 1 31.48 6.70 34.70
N ASP A 2 31.31 5.78 35.64
CA ASP A 2 30.52 4.58 35.35
C ASP A 2 29.04 4.92 35.05
N SER A 3 28.50 5.93 35.72
CA SER A 3 27.10 6.32 35.49
C SER A 3 26.91 6.94 34.12
N GLU A 4 27.89 7.63 33.61
CA GLU A 4 27.83 8.23 32.28
C GLU A 4 27.89 7.16 31.20
N LEU A 5 28.76 6.16 31.40
CA LEU A 5 28.87 5.04 30.49
C LEU A 5 27.58 4.22 30.49
N ALA A 6 27.02 3.97 31.67
CA ALA A 6 25.78 3.25 31.79
C ALA A 6 24.65 3.98 31.09
N GLY A 7 24.61 5.33 31.22
CA GLY A 7 23.62 6.14 30.52
C GLY A 7 23.77 6.07 29.02
N LEU A 8 24.98 6.09 28.52
CA LEU A 8 25.26 5.95 27.09
C LEU A 8 24.86 4.59 26.57
N GLU A 9 25.15 3.53 27.32
CA GLU A 9 24.77 2.18 26.93
C GLU A 9 23.28 2.04 26.87
N GLU A 10 22.55 2.63 27.82
CA GLU A 10 21.11 2.59 27.83
C GLU A 10 20.53 3.31 26.61
N LYS A 11 21.05 4.49 26.33
CA LYS A 11 20.59 5.25 25.16
C LYS A 11 20.90 4.53 23.85
N LEU A 12 22.07 3.91 23.78
CA LEU A 12 22.45 3.13 22.61
C LEU A 12 21.49 1.96 22.43
N GLY A 13 21.17 1.26 23.52
CA GLY A 13 20.20 0.16 23.48
C GLY A 13 18.84 0.61 22.99
N GLN A 14 18.39 1.78 23.47
CA GLN A 14 17.12 2.33 23.02
C GLN A 14 17.14 2.68 21.53
N LEU A 15 18.26 3.23 21.06
CA LEU A 15 18.40 3.55 19.64
C LEU A 15 18.38 2.31 18.77
N VAL A 16 19.04 1.25 19.22
CA VAL A 16 19.05 -0.02 18.50
C VAL A 16 17.64 -0.60 18.42
N GLN A 17 16.91 -0.58 19.53
CA GLN A 17 15.53 -1.05 19.54
C GLN A 17 14.65 -0.23 18.60
N ARG A 18 14.83 1.08 18.65
CA ARG A 18 14.06 1.96 17.78
C ARG A 18 14.36 1.70 16.32
N LEU A 19 15.63 1.48 16.02
CA LEU A 19 16.03 1.16 14.65
C LEU A 19 15.36 -0.13 14.17
N ASN A 20 15.39 -1.15 15.03
CA ASN A 20 14.77 -2.43 14.69
C ASN A 20 13.26 -2.29 14.48
N THR A 21 12.59 -1.51 15.33
CA THR A 21 11.17 -1.25 15.20
C THR A 21 10.87 -0.53 13.88
N LEU A 22 11.67 0.49 13.56
CA LEU A 22 11.48 1.24 12.32
C LEU A 22 11.71 0.38 11.08
N ARG A 23 12.68 -0.53 11.15
CA ARG A 23 12.94 -1.47 10.06
C ARG A 23 11.76 -2.41 9.84
N ALA A 24 11.20 -2.91 10.94
CA ALA A 24 10.04 -3.78 10.87
C ALA A 24 8.82 -3.05 10.31
N GLU A 25 8.57 -1.83 10.78
CA GLU A 25 7.49 -1.00 10.28
C GLU A 25 7.68 -0.68 8.81
N ASN A 26 8.91 -0.36 8.41
CA ASN A 26 9.21 -0.05 7.02
C ASN A 26 8.94 -1.24 6.12
N SER A 27 9.37 -2.43 6.55
CA SER A 27 9.13 -3.65 5.81
C SER A 27 7.63 -3.92 5.64
N GLU A 28 6.88 -3.77 6.73
CA GLU A 28 5.44 -3.97 6.70
C GLU A 28 4.75 -2.98 5.78
N LEU A 29 5.15 -1.70 5.86
CA LEU A 29 4.57 -0.68 5.00
C LEU A 29 4.85 -0.95 3.53
N ARG A 30 6.03 -1.44 3.21
CA ARG A 30 6.36 -1.82 1.84
C ARG A 30 5.49 -2.95 1.33
N GLN A 31 5.23 -3.94 2.19
CA GLN A 31 4.34 -5.04 1.85
C GLN A 31 2.92 -4.56 1.62
N GLN A 32 2.43 -3.68 2.49
CA GLN A 32 1.10 -3.10 2.35
C GLN A 32 1.00 -2.27 1.07
N LEU A 33 2.04 -1.52 0.77
CA LEU A 33 2.05 -0.71 -0.45
C LEU A 33 2.00 -1.60 -1.69
N ALA A 34 2.77 -2.68 -1.70
CA ALA A 34 2.75 -3.61 -2.82
C ALA A 34 1.36 -4.23 -3.01
N ALA A 35 0.74 -4.64 -1.90
CA ALA A 35 -0.61 -5.22 -1.94
C ALA A 35 -1.63 -4.21 -2.45
N ARG A 36 -1.54 -2.95 -2.01
CA ARG A 36 -2.46 -1.91 -2.47
C ARG A 36 -2.25 -1.58 -3.93
N THR A 37 -1.00 -1.58 -4.38
CA THR A 37 -0.69 -1.33 -5.78
C THR A 37 -1.29 -2.42 -6.66
N ASP A 38 -1.15 -3.68 -6.25
CA ASP A 38 -1.74 -4.79 -6.99
C ASP A 38 -3.26 -4.71 -7.01
N GLU A 39 -3.85 -4.39 -5.86
CA GLU A 39 -5.30 -4.25 -5.77
C GLU A 39 -5.81 -3.12 -6.65
N ASN A 40 -5.10 -2.00 -6.67
CA ASN A 40 -5.48 -0.88 -7.51
C ASN A 40 -5.42 -1.23 -8.99
N ALA A 41 -4.39 -1.96 -9.39
CA ALA A 41 -4.26 -2.41 -10.78
C ALA A 41 -5.42 -3.31 -11.16
N ARG A 42 -5.79 -4.23 -10.27
CA ARG A 42 -6.90 -5.15 -10.51
C ARG A 42 -8.23 -4.41 -10.60
N LEU A 43 -8.44 -3.43 -9.72
CA LEU A 43 -9.66 -2.63 -9.75
C LEU A 43 -9.74 -1.79 -11.02
N ALA A 44 -8.62 -1.25 -11.47
CA ALA A 44 -8.57 -0.50 -12.72
C ALA A 44 -8.97 -1.38 -13.91
N GLU A 45 -8.48 -2.62 -13.94
CA GLU A 45 -8.85 -3.55 -14.99
C GLU A 45 -10.34 -3.87 -14.97
N LYS A 46 -10.91 -4.03 -13.77
CA LYS A 46 -12.35 -4.28 -13.63
C LYS A 46 -13.18 -3.09 -14.13
N LEU A 47 -12.70 -1.89 -13.83
CA LEU A 47 -13.39 -0.69 -14.30
C LEU A 47 -13.37 -0.61 -15.83
N VAL A 48 -12.24 -0.92 -16.44
CA VAL A 48 -12.14 -0.93 -17.90
C VAL A 48 -13.07 -1.98 -18.49
N ALA A 49 -13.10 -3.17 -17.89
CA ALA A 49 -13.98 -4.24 -18.37
C ALA A 49 -15.45 -3.84 -18.24
N ALA A 50 -15.84 -3.24 -17.11
CA ALA A 50 -17.20 -2.79 -16.90
C ALA A 50 -17.60 -1.71 -17.90
N ARG A 51 -16.69 -0.77 -18.13
CA ARG A 51 -16.93 0.31 -19.11
C ARG A 51 -17.13 -0.26 -20.49
N THR A 52 -16.30 -1.21 -20.88
CA THR A 52 -16.41 -1.84 -22.20
C THR A 52 -17.75 -2.53 -22.36
N ARG A 53 -18.24 -3.21 -21.32
CA ARG A 53 -19.53 -3.87 -21.34
C ARG A 53 -20.66 -2.87 -21.47
N ILE A 54 -20.59 -1.79 -20.72
CA ILE A 54 -21.62 -0.74 -20.78
C ILE A 54 -21.66 -0.13 -22.16
N GLU A 55 -20.51 0.16 -22.75
CA GLU A 55 -20.44 0.72 -24.09
C GLU A 55 -21.01 -0.25 -25.13
N ALA A 56 -20.72 -1.53 -24.97
CA ALA A 56 -21.28 -2.54 -25.87
C ALA A 56 -22.80 -2.62 -25.77
N LEU A 57 -23.32 -2.55 -24.54
CA LEU A 57 -24.75 -2.58 -24.31
C LEU A 57 -25.45 -1.34 -24.90
N LEU A 58 -24.83 -0.19 -24.76
CA LEU A 58 -25.37 1.04 -25.34
C LEU A 58 -25.45 1.00 -26.86
N LYS A 59 -24.48 0.32 -27.49
CA LYS A 59 -24.47 0.16 -28.93
C LYS A 59 -25.58 -0.78 -29.42
N GLN A 60 -26.07 -1.65 -28.56
CA GLN A 60 -27.14 -2.58 -28.89
C GLN A 60 -28.51 -1.96 -28.81
N ILE A 61 -28.64 -0.80 -28.21
CA ILE A 61 -29.93 -0.12 -28.13
C ILE A 61 -30.27 0.49 -29.50
N PRO A 62 -31.42 0.12 -30.09
CA PRO A 62 -31.76 0.63 -31.39
C PRO A 62 -32.07 2.13 -31.35
N GLU A 63 -31.53 2.86 -32.30
CA GLU A 63 -31.79 4.29 -32.40
C GLU A 63 -33.23 4.60 -32.85
N THR A 64 -33.84 3.62 -33.46
CA THR A 64 -35.20 3.77 -33.99
C THR A 64 -36.26 3.91 -32.91
N GLU A 65 -35.92 3.75 -31.68
CA GLU A 65 -36.84 3.87 -30.57
C GLU A 65 -37.06 5.32 -30.14
N THR A 66 -36.31 6.22 -30.65
CA THR A 66 -36.45 7.63 -30.29
C THR A 66 -37.53 8.32 -31.10
#